data_980b86be42d042d4bbd2900a0d844b53
#
_entry.id   980b86be42d042d4bbd2900a0d844b53
#
_cell.length_a   1.000
_cell.length_b   1.000
_cell.length_c   1.000
_cell.angle_alpha   90.00
_cell.angle_beta   90.00
_cell.angle_gamma   90.00
#
_symmetry.space_group_name_H-M   'P 1'
#
loop_
_entity.id
_entity.type
_entity.pdbx_description
1 polymer ?
#
loop_
_entity_poly.entity_id
_entity_poly.type
_entity_poly.pdbx_seq_one_letter_code
_entity_poly.pdbx_strand_id
1 'polypeptide(L)'
;MNKNSQAILEKVSLVVVATRTVSPLRDTHEGGQVGSRISKVLQSCFDPTALRPFGRMKQESRRLCSSFGTRIESLGAFAVPLESTDRLLEELGRIDIEWQERRNELADAIEFQVKDWAMKNPAERDAILALAPSRDDVIESTRFFFTSFRLHASDVEDNGGLEQDLTGLAGQALYEFSVALRDASVHKIVGTDFTKGVFEVLSRLARKAESLAFLGPSIAEVASVLTSTVAMLPADGTLNAAHAVMVRSIIDQMLEPRKLAASGFLSLRANMNAAAVNAVAPTQAPVREAVEPSRAAAFAW
;
A
#
# COMPACT_ATOMS: atom_id res chain seq x y z
N MET A 1 -21.05 7.13 -21.97
CA MET A 1 -20.54 6.56 -20.67
C MET A 1 -21.30 5.29 -20.30
N ASN A 2 -20.61 4.25 -19.80
CA ASN A 2 -21.20 3.00 -19.32
C ASN A 2 -21.93 3.24 -17.98
N LYS A 3 -23.11 2.59 -17.77
CA LYS A 3 -23.88 2.68 -16.51
C LYS A 3 -23.04 2.31 -15.27
N ASN A 4 -22.07 1.42 -15.42
CA ASN A 4 -21.17 1.02 -14.33
C ASN A 4 -20.22 2.16 -13.93
N SER A 5 -19.63 2.87 -14.89
CA SER A 5 -18.77 4.03 -14.64
C SER A 5 -19.52 5.17 -13.94
N GLN A 6 -20.78 5.41 -14.31
CA GLN A 6 -21.64 6.38 -13.64
C GLN A 6 -21.91 5.99 -12.18
N ALA A 7 -22.26 4.74 -11.93
CA ALA A 7 -22.52 4.25 -10.58
C ALA A 7 -21.25 4.30 -9.67
N ILE A 8 -20.06 4.18 -10.27
CA ILE A 8 -18.78 4.35 -9.56
C ILE A 8 -18.59 5.83 -9.18
N LEU A 9 -18.76 6.74 -10.14
CA LEU A 9 -18.59 8.19 -9.89
C LEU A 9 -19.49 8.73 -8.79
N GLU A 10 -20.72 8.21 -8.68
CA GLU A 10 -21.65 8.60 -7.63
C GLU A 10 -21.19 8.19 -6.21
N LYS A 11 -20.29 7.21 -6.11
CA LYS A 11 -19.83 6.62 -4.84
C LYS A 11 -18.42 7.02 -4.44
N VAL A 12 -17.68 7.73 -5.30
CA VAL A 12 -16.29 8.09 -5.05
C VAL A 12 -16.05 9.59 -5.03
N SER A 13 -15.05 9.97 -4.27
CA SER A 13 -14.34 11.24 -4.39
C SER A 13 -12.94 10.96 -4.91
N LEU A 14 -12.42 11.85 -5.73
CA LEU A 14 -11.04 11.80 -6.21
C LEU A 14 -10.16 12.59 -5.27
N VAL A 15 -9.16 11.96 -4.69
CA VAL A 15 -8.19 12.60 -3.82
C VAL A 15 -6.85 12.68 -4.53
N VAL A 16 -6.33 13.90 -4.64
CA VAL A 16 -5.00 14.18 -5.20
C VAL A 16 -4.08 14.59 -4.08
N VAL A 17 -2.85 14.04 -4.08
CA VAL A 17 -1.77 14.48 -3.20
C VAL A 17 -0.56 14.83 -4.06
N ALA A 18 -0.12 16.07 -3.96
CA ALA A 18 1.06 16.58 -4.63
C ALA A 18 2.08 17.08 -3.61
N THR A 19 3.35 16.80 -3.86
CA THR A 19 4.45 17.23 -3.00
C THR A 19 5.55 17.84 -3.83
N ARG A 20 6.10 18.93 -3.35
CA ARG A 20 7.29 19.56 -3.91
C ARG A 20 8.27 19.84 -2.78
N THR A 21 9.56 19.66 -3.04
CA THR A 21 10.64 20.03 -2.11
C THR A 21 11.64 20.93 -2.81
N VAL A 22 12.32 21.77 -2.05
CA VAL A 22 13.47 22.51 -2.55
C VAL A 22 14.49 21.51 -3.12
N SER A 23 15.04 21.82 -4.29
CA SER A 23 16.10 21.00 -4.88
C SER A 23 17.42 21.35 -4.22
N PRO A 24 18.19 20.35 -3.76
CA PRO A 24 19.58 20.58 -3.34
C PRO A 24 20.49 20.83 -4.55
N LEU A 25 20.08 20.39 -5.75
CA LEU A 25 20.85 20.52 -6.99
C LEU A 25 20.52 21.83 -7.67
N ARG A 26 21.56 22.61 -7.99
CA ARG A 26 21.48 23.87 -8.75
C ARG A 26 22.33 23.78 -10.00
N ASP A 27 21.91 24.48 -11.05
CA ASP A 27 22.65 24.59 -12.29
C ASP A 27 23.80 25.59 -12.08
N THR A 28 25.04 25.10 -12.22
CA THR A 28 26.20 25.99 -12.28
C THR A 28 26.32 26.47 -13.72
N HIS A 29 26.02 27.67 -14.06
CA HIS A 29 26.14 28.20 -15.42
C HIS A 29 27.50 27.98 -16.14
N GLU A 30 28.42 27.26 -15.50
CA GLU A 30 29.73 26.87 -16.02
C GLU A 30 29.72 25.59 -16.90
N GLY A 31 28.56 25.21 -17.43
CA GLY A 31 28.45 24.12 -18.39
C GLY A 31 29.26 24.40 -19.67
N GLY A 32 30.50 23.95 -19.72
CA GLY A 32 31.32 24.03 -20.91
C GLY A 32 30.69 23.26 -22.07
N GLN A 33 30.77 23.81 -23.29
CA GLN A 33 30.43 23.07 -24.49
C GLN A 33 31.46 21.95 -24.69
N VAL A 34 31.05 20.73 -24.38
CA VAL A 34 31.80 19.52 -24.78
C VAL A 34 31.10 18.93 -26.00
N GLY A 35 31.51 19.35 -27.18
CA GLY A 35 30.91 18.93 -28.44
C GLY A 35 29.49 19.57 -28.63
N SER A 36 28.64 18.92 -29.42
CA SER A 36 27.26 19.38 -29.69
C SER A 36 26.26 19.16 -28.52
N ARG A 37 26.72 18.73 -27.34
CA ARG A 37 25.88 18.49 -26.16
C ARG A 37 26.21 19.50 -25.06
N ILE A 38 25.22 20.26 -24.62
CA ILE A 38 25.31 21.09 -23.41
C ILE A 38 25.24 20.13 -22.23
N SER A 39 26.35 19.91 -21.53
CA SER A 39 26.33 19.21 -20.24
C SER A 39 26.03 20.21 -19.14
N LYS A 40 24.89 20.08 -18.47
CA LYS A 40 24.59 20.85 -17.26
C LYS A 40 25.33 20.19 -16.10
N VAL A 41 26.20 20.94 -15.44
CA VAL A 41 26.80 20.50 -14.17
C VAL A 41 25.87 20.91 -13.05
N LEU A 42 25.30 19.92 -12.35
CA LEU A 42 24.42 20.14 -11.21
C LEU A 42 25.23 20.03 -9.92
N GLN A 43 25.30 21.11 -9.16
CA GLN A 43 25.99 21.19 -7.87
C GLN A 43 25.01 21.07 -6.72
N SER A 44 25.33 20.23 -5.73
CA SER A 44 24.56 20.16 -4.47
C SER A 44 24.94 21.31 -3.56
N CYS A 45 23.97 22.16 -3.17
CA CYS A 45 24.19 23.34 -2.33
C CYS A 45 24.09 23.03 -0.82
N PHE A 46 23.51 21.92 -0.43
CA PHE A 46 23.41 21.44 0.96
C PHE A 46 23.30 19.93 0.97
N ASP A 47 23.43 19.32 2.15
CA ASP A 47 23.34 17.86 2.31
C ASP A 47 21.95 17.35 1.88
N PRO A 48 21.86 16.51 0.83
CA PRO A 48 20.57 15.94 0.40
C PRO A 48 19.85 15.12 1.47
N THR A 49 20.57 14.68 2.51
CA THR A 49 19.98 13.91 3.62
C THR A 49 18.98 14.73 4.44
N ALA A 50 19.08 16.07 4.42
CA ALA A 50 18.14 16.98 5.03
C ALA A 50 16.71 16.84 4.45
N LEU A 51 16.58 16.31 3.23
CA LEU A 51 15.28 16.08 2.57
C LEU A 51 14.66 14.70 2.86
N ARG A 52 15.35 13.81 3.59
CA ARG A 52 14.83 12.46 3.92
C ARG A 52 13.47 12.47 4.64
N PRO A 53 13.20 13.38 5.61
CA PRO A 53 11.89 13.45 6.26
C PRO A 53 10.75 13.68 5.26
N PHE A 54 10.93 14.59 4.30
CA PHE A 54 9.93 14.87 3.24
C PHE A 54 9.70 13.67 2.31
N GLY A 55 10.78 12.94 1.96
CA GLY A 55 10.67 11.70 1.20
C GLY A 55 9.84 10.64 1.92
N ARG A 56 10.01 10.51 3.24
CA ARG A 56 9.22 9.60 4.09
C ARG A 56 7.74 10.00 4.14
N MET A 57 7.44 11.27 4.44
CA MET A 57 6.07 11.80 4.47
C MET A 57 5.36 11.67 3.12
N LYS A 58 6.07 11.88 2.00
CA LYS A 58 5.55 11.65 0.64
C LYS A 58 5.16 10.19 0.42
N GLN A 59 5.97 9.24 0.89
CA GLN A 59 5.64 7.81 0.78
C GLN A 59 4.48 7.44 1.70
N GLU A 60 4.45 8.00 2.90
CA GLU A 60 3.39 7.79 3.88
C GLU A 60 2.04 8.28 3.35
N SER A 61 1.96 9.49 2.81
CA SER A 61 0.74 10.03 2.22
C SER A 61 0.22 9.18 1.06
N ARG A 62 1.11 8.67 0.21
CA ARG A 62 0.72 7.75 -0.87
C ARG A 62 0.21 6.41 -0.35
N ARG A 63 0.87 5.83 0.67
CA ARG A 63 0.41 4.59 1.32
C ARG A 63 -0.94 4.79 1.98
N LEU A 64 -1.13 5.94 2.63
CA LEU A 64 -2.39 6.31 3.26
C LEU A 64 -3.51 6.38 2.20
N CYS A 65 -3.34 7.13 1.11
CA CYS A 65 -4.32 7.17 0.02
C CYS A 65 -4.60 5.77 -0.54
N SER A 66 -3.57 4.96 -0.77
CA SER A 66 -3.73 3.58 -1.25
C SER A 66 -4.45 2.68 -0.25
N SER A 67 -4.45 2.99 1.04
CA SER A 67 -5.18 2.20 2.05
C SER A 67 -6.68 2.49 2.06
N PHE A 68 -7.09 3.67 1.60
CA PHE A 68 -8.49 4.10 1.52
C PHE A 68 -9.11 3.92 0.13
N GLY A 69 -8.30 3.97 -0.93
CA GLY A 69 -8.79 3.98 -2.29
C GLY A 69 -7.88 3.27 -3.28
N THR A 70 -8.24 3.35 -4.55
CA THR A 70 -7.50 2.78 -5.68
C THR A 70 -7.04 3.89 -6.60
N ARG A 71 -5.82 3.80 -7.12
CA ARG A 71 -5.23 4.84 -7.95
C ARG A 71 -5.83 4.87 -9.35
N ILE A 72 -6.12 6.07 -9.86
CA ILE A 72 -6.42 6.36 -11.26
C ILE A 72 -5.15 6.92 -11.88
N GLU A 73 -4.50 6.14 -12.74
CA GLU A 73 -3.17 6.49 -13.27
C GLU A 73 -3.21 7.74 -14.16
N SER A 74 -4.23 7.88 -15.03
CA SER A 74 -4.36 9.02 -15.94
C SER A 74 -4.48 10.36 -15.22
N LEU A 75 -5.11 10.38 -14.03
CA LEU A 75 -5.31 11.58 -13.23
C LEU A 75 -4.25 11.75 -12.14
N GLY A 76 -3.47 10.73 -11.84
CA GLY A 76 -2.59 10.71 -10.66
C GLY A 76 -3.36 10.86 -9.34
N ALA A 77 -4.65 10.56 -9.33
CA ALA A 77 -5.57 10.68 -8.22
C ALA A 77 -5.92 9.30 -7.63
N PHE A 78 -6.53 9.29 -6.46
CA PHE A 78 -7.07 8.08 -5.83
C PHE A 78 -8.60 8.16 -5.81
N ALA A 79 -9.27 7.15 -6.33
CA ALA A 79 -10.71 6.96 -6.19
C ALA A 79 -10.98 6.41 -4.78
N VAL A 80 -11.55 7.24 -3.92
CA VAL A 80 -11.80 6.97 -2.51
C VAL A 80 -13.31 6.95 -2.27
N PRO A 81 -13.87 5.95 -1.55
CA PRO A 81 -15.27 5.95 -1.18
C PRO A 81 -15.67 7.23 -0.44
N LEU A 82 -16.84 7.80 -0.78
CA LEU A 82 -17.30 9.06 -0.19
C LEU A 82 -17.33 9.00 1.35
N GLU A 83 -17.78 7.89 1.92
CA GLU A 83 -17.85 7.67 3.37
C GLU A 83 -16.50 7.68 4.08
N SER A 84 -15.42 7.45 3.35
CA SER A 84 -14.05 7.38 3.87
C SER A 84 -13.24 8.64 3.56
N THR A 85 -13.77 9.53 2.73
CA THR A 85 -13.03 10.70 2.22
C THR A 85 -12.63 11.65 3.33
N ASP A 86 -13.57 12.02 4.21
CA ASP A 86 -13.31 12.98 5.29
C ASP A 86 -12.24 12.48 6.25
N ARG A 87 -12.28 11.19 6.59
CA ARG A 87 -11.26 10.57 7.43
C ARG A 87 -9.89 10.59 6.76
N LEU A 88 -9.81 10.30 5.46
CA LEU A 88 -8.56 10.38 4.72
C LEU A 88 -8.00 11.81 4.71
N LEU A 89 -8.86 12.82 4.48
CA LEU A 89 -8.45 14.23 4.48
C LEU A 89 -7.95 14.67 5.85
N GLU A 90 -8.55 14.22 6.93
CA GLU A 90 -8.08 14.48 8.30
C GLU A 90 -6.69 13.90 8.53
N GLU A 91 -6.44 12.65 8.13
CA GLU A 91 -5.11 12.02 8.27
C GLU A 91 -4.06 12.71 7.37
N LEU A 92 -4.42 13.14 6.15
CA LEU A 92 -3.54 13.93 5.28
C LEU A 92 -3.24 15.30 5.90
N GLY A 93 -4.21 15.90 6.58
CA GLY A 93 -4.02 17.15 7.33
C GLY A 93 -2.97 17.02 8.44
N ARG A 94 -2.90 15.88 9.13
CA ARG A 94 -1.84 15.62 10.12
C ARG A 94 -0.46 15.55 9.48
N ILE A 95 -0.35 14.91 8.31
CA ILE A 95 0.91 14.87 7.56
C ILE A 95 1.30 16.27 7.09
N ASP A 96 0.34 17.11 6.68
CA ASP A 96 0.61 18.49 6.27
C ASP A 96 1.15 19.34 7.42
N ILE A 97 0.61 19.19 8.62
CA ILE A 97 1.12 19.88 9.82
C ILE A 97 2.60 19.49 10.05
N GLU A 98 2.91 18.19 10.07
CA GLU A 98 4.30 17.74 10.24
C GLU A 98 5.20 18.24 9.10
N TRP A 99 4.69 18.26 7.85
CA TRP A 99 5.41 18.79 6.69
C TRP A 99 5.77 20.25 6.87
N GLN A 100 4.83 21.08 7.33
CA GLN A 100 5.05 22.50 7.57
C GLN A 100 6.06 22.76 8.69
N GLU A 101 5.99 21.99 9.77
CA GLU A 101 6.98 22.05 10.86
C GLU A 101 8.39 21.75 10.34
N ARG A 102 8.57 20.64 9.64
CA ARG A 102 9.86 20.25 9.06
C ARG A 102 10.37 21.22 8.01
N ARG A 103 9.46 21.80 7.22
CA ARG A 103 9.81 22.86 6.26
C ARG A 103 10.38 24.10 6.98
N ASN A 104 9.74 24.54 8.04
CA ASN A 104 10.16 25.72 8.78
C ASN A 104 11.53 25.44 9.49
N GLU A 105 11.71 24.25 10.10
CA GLU A 105 13.00 23.83 10.66
C GLU A 105 14.11 23.85 9.60
N LEU A 106 13.84 23.33 8.39
CA LEU A 106 14.82 23.36 7.29
C LEU A 106 15.11 24.78 6.84
N ALA A 107 14.08 25.62 6.69
CA ALA A 107 14.22 27.00 6.28
C ALA A 107 15.06 27.84 7.27
N ASP A 108 14.85 27.63 8.57
CA ASP A 108 15.60 28.33 9.61
C ASP A 108 17.06 27.83 9.71
N ALA A 109 17.32 26.57 9.37
CA ALA A 109 18.64 25.97 9.40
C ALA A 109 19.43 26.08 8.08
N ILE A 110 18.81 26.52 6.97
CA ILE A 110 19.38 26.39 5.63
C ILE A 110 20.72 27.06 5.46
N GLU A 111 20.89 28.27 5.98
CA GLU A 111 22.17 28.98 5.90
C GLU A 111 23.30 28.23 6.59
N PHE A 112 23.00 27.66 7.77
CA PHE A 112 23.98 26.87 8.50
C PHE A 112 24.33 25.59 7.74
N GLN A 113 23.33 24.89 7.19
CA GLN A 113 23.53 23.66 6.40
C GLN A 113 24.36 23.91 5.14
N VAL A 114 24.12 25.01 4.44
CA VAL A 114 24.92 25.41 3.27
C VAL A 114 26.37 25.68 3.66
N LYS A 115 26.61 26.43 4.74
CA LYS A 115 27.97 26.74 5.23
C LYS A 115 28.70 25.46 5.66
N ASP A 116 28.05 24.57 6.39
CA ASP A 116 28.61 23.28 6.81
C ASP A 116 28.94 22.40 5.60
N TRP A 117 28.03 22.36 4.60
CA TRP A 117 28.25 21.62 3.36
C TRP A 117 29.42 22.18 2.55
N ALA A 118 29.54 23.49 2.45
CA ALA A 118 30.64 24.18 1.79
C ALA A 118 32.00 23.92 2.50
N MET A 119 32.01 23.80 3.82
CA MET A 119 33.22 23.40 4.56
C MET A 119 33.63 21.95 4.30
N LYS A 120 32.67 21.06 4.12
CA LYS A 120 32.93 19.64 3.78
C LYS A 120 33.37 19.42 2.34
N ASN A 121 33.09 20.39 1.45
CA ASN A 121 33.41 20.34 0.03
C ASN A 121 34.27 21.58 -0.38
N PRO A 122 35.51 21.68 0.10
CA PRO A 122 36.32 22.91 -0.05
C PRO A 122 36.65 23.28 -1.51
N ALA A 123 36.72 22.28 -2.41
CA ALA A 123 36.97 22.53 -3.84
C ALA A 123 35.81 23.25 -4.55
N GLU A 124 34.60 23.13 -4.02
CA GLU A 124 33.36 23.61 -4.61
C GLU A 124 32.71 24.72 -3.75
N ARG A 125 33.43 25.16 -2.71
CA ARG A 125 32.91 26.05 -1.69
C ARG A 125 32.24 27.29 -2.23
N ASP A 126 32.94 28.01 -3.14
CA ASP A 126 32.43 29.29 -3.64
C ASP A 126 31.18 29.11 -4.51
N ALA A 127 31.14 28.03 -5.31
CA ALA A 127 29.97 27.67 -6.10
C ALA A 127 28.77 27.30 -5.20
N ILE A 128 29.02 26.52 -4.13
CA ILE A 128 27.98 26.15 -3.15
C ILE A 128 27.36 27.38 -2.50
N LEU A 129 28.22 28.30 -2.04
CA LEU A 129 27.76 29.54 -1.37
C LEU A 129 27.02 30.47 -2.34
N ALA A 130 27.46 30.56 -3.61
CA ALA A 130 26.81 31.40 -4.62
C ALA A 130 25.42 30.87 -5.03
N LEU A 131 25.19 29.57 -4.94
CA LEU A 131 23.96 28.91 -5.34
C LEU A 131 23.01 28.60 -4.15
N ALA A 132 23.37 29.07 -2.95
CA ALA A 132 22.63 28.80 -1.73
C ALA A 132 21.17 29.25 -1.84
N PRO A 133 20.20 28.37 -1.52
CA PRO A 133 18.83 28.79 -1.41
C PRO A 133 18.63 29.71 -0.19
N SER A 134 17.79 30.72 -0.35
CA SER A 134 17.35 31.54 0.78
C SER A 134 16.31 30.80 1.64
N ARG A 135 16.05 31.31 2.83
CA ARG A 135 14.95 30.85 3.69
C ARG A 135 13.60 30.85 2.95
N ASP A 136 13.32 31.90 2.22
CA ASP A 136 12.06 32.05 1.47
C ASP A 136 11.98 31.08 0.31
N ASP A 137 13.09 30.80 -0.39
CA ASP A 137 13.14 29.76 -1.43
C ASP A 137 12.76 28.39 -0.88
N VAL A 138 13.21 28.06 0.33
CA VAL A 138 12.85 26.78 0.98
C VAL A 138 11.36 26.74 1.27
N ILE A 139 10.78 27.82 1.82
CA ILE A 139 9.36 27.90 2.16
C ILE A 139 8.49 27.82 0.90
N GLU A 140 8.85 28.53 -0.17
CA GLU A 140 8.07 28.57 -1.40
C GLU A 140 8.17 27.27 -2.22
N SER A 141 9.35 26.63 -2.20
CA SER A 141 9.57 25.42 -3.00
C SER A 141 9.14 24.14 -2.29
N THR A 142 9.02 24.15 -0.94
CA THR A 142 8.73 22.94 -0.16
C THR A 142 7.27 22.96 0.26
N ARG A 143 6.42 22.31 -0.56
CA ARG A 143 4.96 22.34 -0.39
C ARG A 143 4.39 20.93 -0.34
N PHE A 144 3.41 20.77 0.52
CA PHE A 144 2.49 19.63 0.54
C PHE A 144 1.11 20.17 0.16
N PHE A 145 0.45 19.48 -0.75
CA PHE A 145 -0.87 19.87 -1.21
C PHE A 145 -1.73 18.61 -1.35
N PHE A 146 -2.94 18.70 -0.86
CA PHE A 146 -3.95 17.67 -1.08
C PHE A 146 -5.32 18.31 -1.28
N THR A 147 -6.15 17.68 -2.07
CA THR A 147 -7.52 18.11 -2.32
C THR A 147 -8.39 16.92 -2.67
N SER A 148 -9.69 17.08 -2.48
CA SER A 148 -10.70 16.14 -2.97
C SER A 148 -11.66 16.85 -3.89
N PHE A 149 -12.12 16.16 -4.93
CA PHE A 149 -13.14 16.64 -5.84
C PHE A 149 -13.98 15.49 -6.38
N ARG A 150 -15.14 15.80 -6.93
CA ARG A 150 -16.02 14.82 -7.57
C ARG A 150 -16.06 15.12 -9.07
N LEU A 151 -16.07 14.06 -9.88
CA LEU A 151 -16.31 14.16 -11.31
C LEU A 151 -17.78 13.98 -11.59
N HIS A 152 -18.29 14.78 -12.53
CA HIS A 152 -19.60 14.58 -13.11
C HIS A 152 -19.52 13.67 -14.32
N ALA A 153 -20.64 13.03 -14.67
CA ALA A 153 -20.70 12.14 -15.84
C ALA A 153 -20.27 12.84 -17.14
N SER A 154 -20.63 14.13 -17.29
CA SER A 154 -20.21 14.97 -18.42
C SER A 154 -18.70 15.08 -18.60
N ASP A 155 -17.95 15.14 -17.47
CA ASP A 155 -16.49 15.32 -17.50
C ASP A 155 -15.77 14.07 -18.05
N VAL A 156 -16.45 12.92 -18.00
CA VAL A 156 -15.94 11.62 -18.44
C VAL A 156 -16.31 11.32 -19.90
N GLU A 157 -17.47 11.78 -20.36
CA GLU A 157 -17.96 11.54 -21.72
C GLU A 157 -17.01 12.11 -22.79
N ASP A 158 -16.37 13.22 -22.50
CA ASP A 158 -15.41 13.87 -23.38
C ASP A 158 -13.98 13.27 -23.26
N ASN A 159 -13.75 12.34 -22.32
CA ASN A 159 -12.43 11.79 -22.03
C ASN A 159 -12.45 10.24 -22.00
N GLY A 160 -12.28 9.62 -23.17
CA GLY A 160 -12.32 8.15 -23.31
C GLY A 160 -11.24 7.41 -22.49
N GLY A 161 -10.10 8.06 -22.19
CA GLY A 161 -9.08 7.49 -21.31
C GLY A 161 -9.55 7.36 -19.87
N LEU A 162 -10.29 8.36 -19.39
CA LEU A 162 -10.85 8.35 -18.04
C LEU A 162 -11.97 7.29 -17.89
N GLU A 163 -12.81 7.11 -18.90
CA GLU A 163 -13.81 6.03 -18.90
C GLU A 163 -13.17 4.65 -18.84
N GLN A 164 -12.06 4.46 -19.57
CA GLN A 164 -11.29 3.21 -19.52
C GLN A 164 -10.70 2.95 -18.14
N ASP A 165 -10.12 3.98 -17.51
CA ASP A 165 -9.57 3.88 -16.15
C ASP A 165 -10.66 3.53 -15.12
N LEU A 166 -11.81 4.21 -15.17
CA LEU A 166 -12.93 3.92 -14.28
C LEU A 166 -13.45 2.49 -14.44
N THR A 167 -13.53 2.00 -15.68
CA THR A 167 -13.92 0.63 -15.97
C THR A 167 -12.88 -0.37 -15.47
N GLY A 168 -11.59 -0.01 -15.47
CA GLY A 168 -10.46 -0.81 -15.02
C GLY A 168 -10.24 -0.82 -13.50
N LEU A 169 -10.90 0.05 -12.73
CA LEU A 169 -10.63 0.23 -11.28
C LEU A 169 -10.75 -1.07 -10.48
N ALA A 170 -11.70 -1.94 -10.78
CA ALA A 170 -11.82 -3.24 -10.11
C ALA A 170 -10.59 -4.11 -10.34
N GLY A 171 -10.10 -4.17 -11.59
CA GLY A 171 -8.86 -4.89 -11.93
C GLY A 171 -7.63 -4.29 -11.25
N GLN A 172 -7.56 -2.96 -11.19
CA GLN A 172 -6.49 -2.24 -10.50
C GLN A 172 -6.50 -2.53 -9.00
N ALA A 173 -7.66 -2.53 -8.35
CA ALA A 173 -7.80 -2.87 -6.94
C ALA A 173 -7.34 -4.31 -6.65
N LEU A 174 -7.73 -5.28 -7.49
CA LEU A 174 -7.25 -6.67 -7.39
C LEU A 174 -5.72 -6.77 -7.53
N TYR A 175 -5.15 -6.02 -8.45
CA TYR A 175 -3.71 -5.96 -8.62
C TYR A 175 -3.01 -5.37 -7.39
N GLU A 176 -3.50 -4.27 -6.84
CA GLU A 176 -2.98 -3.65 -5.61
C GLU A 176 -3.06 -4.61 -4.41
N PHE A 177 -4.14 -5.40 -4.28
CA PHE A 177 -4.24 -6.44 -3.25
C PHE A 177 -3.16 -7.51 -3.44
N SER A 178 -2.92 -7.95 -4.68
CA SER A 178 -1.87 -8.94 -4.97
C SER A 178 -0.47 -8.43 -4.64
N VAL A 179 -0.18 -7.17 -4.94
CA VAL A 179 1.11 -6.53 -4.58
C VAL A 179 1.28 -6.45 -3.07
N ALA A 180 0.26 -5.97 -2.35
CA ALA A 180 0.30 -5.86 -0.89
C ALA A 180 0.50 -7.23 -0.20
N LEU A 181 -0.09 -8.30 -0.74
CA LEU A 181 0.11 -9.67 -0.25
C LEU A 181 1.49 -10.20 -0.60
N ARG A 182 2.01 -9.93 -1.79
CA ARG A 182 3.35 -10.33 -2.21
C ARG A 182 4.40 -9.72 -1.29
N ASP A 183 4.32 -8.42 -1.05
CA ASP A 183 5.24 -7.72 -0.16
C ASP A 183 5.15 -8.27 1.28
N ALA A 184 3.95 -8.58 1.76
CA ALA A 184 3.76 -9.17 3.06
C ALA A 184 4.28 -10.62 3.13
N SER A 185 4.09 -11.42 2.07
CA SER A 185 4.51 -12.83 2.03
C SER A 185 6.02 -13.00 2.07
N VAL A 186 6.77 -12.11 1.41
CA VAL A 186 8.24 -12.15 1.40
C VAL A 186 8.84 -11.93 2.78
N HIS A 187 8.19 -11.11 3.63
CA HIS A 187 8.77 -10.70 4.92
C HIS A 187 8.12 -11.36 6.14
N LYS A 188 6.94 -11.97 6.01
CA LYS A 188 6.11 -12.40 7.16
C LYS A 188 5.65 -13.86 7.10
N ILE A 189 5.90 -14.55 6.00
CA ILE A 189 5.55 -15.97 5.83
C ILE A 189 6.83 -16.75 5.58
N VAL A 190 7.43 -17.28 6.65
CA VAL A 190 8.58 -18.18 6.55
C VAL A 190 8.10 -19.59 6.93
N GLY A 191 8.01 -20.48 5.95
CA GLY A 191 7.60 -21.87 6.17
C GLY A 191 6.14 -22.03 6.60
N THR A 192 5.91 -22.72 7.72
CA THR A 192 4.58 -22.96 8.33
C THR A 192 4.23 -21.95 9.41
N ASP A 193 5.17 -21.09 9.78
CA ASP A 193 4.98 -20.14 10.87
C ASP A 193 4.46 -18.80 10.33
N PHE A 194 3.15 -18.59 10.48
CA PHE A 194 2.53 -17.30 10.22
C PHE A 194 2.75 -16.38 11.40
N THR A 195 3.33 -15.22 11.15
CA THR A 195 3.49 -14.21 12.19
C THR A 195 2.18 -13.40 12.35
N LYS A 196 2.00 -12.79 13.54
CA LYS A 196 0.91 -11.84 13.83
C LYS A 196 0.73 -10.78 12.74
N GLY A 197 1.81 -10.43 12.04
CA GLY A 197 1.78 -9.46 10.94
C GLY A 197 0.96 -9.90 9.72
N VAL A 198 0.72 -11.19 9.49
CA VAL A 198 -0.17 -11.67 8.41
C VAL A 198 -1.62 -11.35 8.73
N PHE A 199 -2.05 -11.55 9.97
CA PHE A 199 -3.39 -11.20 10.43
C PHE A 199 -3.68 -9.70 10.23
N GLU A 200 -2.74 -8.83 10.57
CA GLU A 200 -2.88 -7.38 10.38
C GLU A 200 -3.00 -7.01 8.90
N VAL A 201 -2.23 -7.66 8.01
CA VAL A 201 -2.31 -7.44 6.56
C VAL A 201 -3.65 -7.89 6.02
N LEU A 202 -4.11 -9.10 6.37
CA LEU A 202 -5.41 -9.62 5.92
C LEU A 202 -6.56 -8.76 6.43
N SER A 203 -6.54 -8.33 7.69
CA SER A 203 -7.56 -7.45 8.27
C SER A 203 -7.61 -6.08 7.59
N ARG A 204 -6.46 -5.52 7.22
CA ARG A 204 -6.38 -4.28 6.46
C ARG A 204 -6.94 -4.44 5.04
N LEU A 205 -6.57 -5.54 4.36
CA LEU A 205 -7.07 -5.83 3.02
C LEU A 205 -8.57 -6.14 3.02
N ALA A 206 -9.09 -6.83 4.03
CA ALA A 206 -10.52 -7.07 4.20
C ALA A 206 -11.29 -5.74 4.26
N ARG A 207 -10.89 -4.84 5.16
CA ARG A 207 -11.51 -3.50 5.28
C ARG A 207 -11.42 -2.69 4.00
N LYS A 208 -10.27 -2.71 3.30
CA LYS A 208 -10.12 -2.03 2.01
C LYS A 208 -11.04 -2.66 0.96
N ALA A 209 -11.11 -3.98 0.89
CA ALA A 209 -11.98 -4.67 -0.07
C ALA A 209 -13.47 -4.40 0.20
N GLU A 210 -13.88 -4.35 1.47
CA GLU A 210 -15.25 -3.97 1.87
C GLU A 210 -15.60 -2.56 1.38
N SER A 211 -14.74 -1.58 1.63
CA SER A 211 -14.96 -0.20 1.20
C SER A 211 -15.01 -0.04 -0.32
N LEU A 212 -14.32 -0.91 -1.07
CA LEU A 212 -14.27 -0.91 -2.53
C LEU A 212 -15.25 -1.92 -3.18
N ALA A 213 -16.09 -2.61 -2.40
CA ALA A 213 -17.01 -3.65 -2.91
C ALA A 213 -17.98 -3.14 -3.98
N PHE A 214 -18.27 -1.84 -4.01
CA PHE A 214 -19.10 -1.19 -5.03
C PHE A 214 -18.45 -1.15 -6.43
N LEU A 215 -17.13 -1.39 -6.55
CA LEU A 215 -16.43 -1.44 -7.83
C LEU A 215 -16.85 -2.65 -8.70
N GLY A 216 -17.42 -3.68 -8.08
CA GLY A 216 -17.96 -4.83 -8.80
C GLY A 216 -17.99 -6.11 -7.98
N PRO A 217 -18.64 -7.15 -8.54
CA PRO A 217 -18.86 -8.41 -7.84
C PRO A 217 -17.57 -9.12 -7.44
N SER A 218 -16.50 -9.03 -8.23
CA SER A 218 -15.20 -9.63 -7.89
C SER A 218 -14.60 -9.03 -6.63
N ILE A 219 -14.69 -7.70 -6.43
CA ILE A 219 -14.20 -7.05 -5.23
C ILE A 219 -15.09 -7.38 -4.02
N ALA A 220 -16.41 -7.40 -4.21
CA ALA A 220 -17.36 -7.81 -3.17
C ALA A 220 -17.10 -9.24 -2.69
N GLU A 221 -16.75 -10.14 -3.60
CA GLU A 221 -16.40 -11.52 -3.27
C GLU A 221 -15.06 -11.60 -2.51
N VAL A 222 -14.03 -10.85 -2.93
CA VAL A 222 -12.75 -10.70 -2.18
C VAL A 222 -13.03 -10.20 -0.77
N ALA A 223 -13.85 -9.16 -0.61
CA ALA A 223 -14.24 -8.63 0.69
C ALA A 223 -14.87 -9.71 1.58
N SER A 224 -15.87 -10.42 1.06
CA SER A 224 -16.56 -11.49 1.78
C SER A 224 -15.61 -12.62 2.23
N VAL A 225 -14.70 -13.05 1.34
CA VAL A 225 -13.73 -14.11 1.64
C VAL A 225 -12.72 -13.65 2.70
N LEU A 226 -12.15 -12.46 2.54
CA LEU A 226 -11.17 -11.94 3.51
C LEU A 226 -11.79 -11.69 4.89
N THR A 227 -12.98 -11.09 4.94
CA THR A 227 -13.69 -10.84 6.20
C THR A 227 -14.04 -12.14 6.93
N SER A 228 -14.56 -13.14 6.19
CA SER A 228 -14.84 -14.46 6.75
C SER A 228 -13.58 -15.15 7.25
N THR A 229 -12.47 -15.01 6.52
CA THR A 229 -11.18 -15.59 6.91
C THR A 229 -10.66 -14.95 8.19
N VAL A 230 -10.64 -13.62 8.24
CA VAL A 230 -10.19 -12.88 9.44
C VAL A 230 -11.04 -13.23 10.66
N ALA A 231 -12.36 -13.40 10.49
CA ALA A 231 -13.27 -13.80 11.58
C ALA A 231 -13.02 -15.22 12.10
N MET A 232 -12.47 -16.11 11.26
CA MET A 232 -12.11 -17.49 11.66
C MET A 232 -10.74 -17.60 12.33
N LEU A 233 -9.89 -16.58 12.20
CA LEU A 233 -8.55 -16.59 12.79
C LEU A 233 -8.62 -16.21 14.29
N PRO A 234 -7.82 -16.86 15.14
CA PRO A 234 -7.78 -16.53 16.57
C PRO A 234 -7.25 -15.11 16.81
N ALA A 235 -7.90 -14.37 17.70
CA ALA A 235 -7.56 -12.99 18.02
C ALA A 235 -6.15 -12.84 18.66
N ASP A 236 -5.64 -13.89 19.29
CA ASP A 236 -4.31 -13.94 19.90
C ASP A 236 -3.18 -14.16 18.90
N GLY A 237 -3.52 -14.42 17.62
CA GLY A 237 -2.57 -14.62 16.53
C GLY A 237 -1.89 -16.01 16.53
N THR A 238 -2.31 -16.94 17.39
CA THR A 238 -1.80 -18.32 17.37
C THR A 238 -2.50 -19.14 16.28
N LEU A 239 -1.80 -19.38 15.17
CA LEU A 239 -2.34 -20.13 14.05
C LEU A 239 -2.00 -21.61 14.18
N ASN A 240 -3.02 -22.47 14.10
CA ASN A 240 -2.82 -23.91 13.95
C ASN A 240 -2.56 -24.29 12.48
N ALA A 241 -2.20 -25.53 12.21
CA ALA A 241 -1.90 -26.02 10.87
C ALA A 241 -3.06 -25.82 9.88
N ALA A 242 -4.31 -25.97 10.33
CA ALA A 242 -5.49 -25.75 9.48
C ALA A 242 -5.65 -24.28 9.09
N HIS A 243 -5.48 -23.36 10.04
CA HIS A 243 -5.46 -21.93 9.78
C HIS A 243 -4.34 -21.56 8.79
N ALA A 244 -3.15 -22.14 8.94
CA ALA A 244 -2.01 -21.89 8.06
C ALA A 244 -2.31 -22.32 6.61
N VAL A 245 -2.89 -23.51 6.42
CA VAL A 245 -3.29 -23.99 5.08
C VAL A 245 -4.36 -23.10 4.46
N MET A 246 -5.37 -22.71 5.23
CA MET A 246 -6.44 -21.84 4.76
C MET A 246 -5.89 -20.48 4.30
N VAL A 247 -5.09 -19.82 5.14
CA VAL A 247 -4.49 -18.52 4.83
C VAL A 247 -3.59 -18.62 3.61
N ARG A 248 -2.78 -19.67 3.50
CA ARG A 248 -1.91 -19.89 2.34
C ARG A 248 -2.69 -20.06 1.06
N SER A 249 -3.75 -20.87 1.07
CA SER A 249 -4.63 -21.05 -0.09
C SER A 249 -5.23 -19.73 -0.58
N ILE A 250 -5.63 -18.85 0.34
CA ILE A 250 -6.17 -17.52 0.01
C ILE A 250 -5.10 -16.63 -0.62
N ILE A 251 -3.92 -16.58 0.01
CA ILE A 251 -2.79 -15.79 -0.50
C ILE A 251 -2.42 -16.26 -1.91
N ASP A 252 -2.24 -17.57 -2.12
CA ASP A 252 -1.84 -18.12 -3.41
C ASP A 252 -2.83 -17.75 -4.53
N GLN A 253 -4.14 -17.76 -4.24
CA GLN A 253 -5.15 -17.37 -5.22
C GLN A 253 -5.17 -15.86 -5.47
N MET A 254 -4.99 -15.05 -4.44
CA MET A 254 -4.93 -13.58 -4.59
C MET A 254 -3.64 -13.10 -5.27
N LEU A 255 -2.57 -13.90 -5.29
CA LEU A 255 -1.35 -13.58 -6.03
C LEU A 255 -1.52 -13.67 -7.55
N GLU A 256 -2.63 -14.27 -8.03
CA GLU A 256 -2.96 -14.40 -9.44
C GLU A 256 -4.22 -13.57 -9.83
N PRO A 257 -4.16 -12.23 -9.83
CA PRO A 257 -5.32 -11.36 -10.00
C PRO A 257 -6.06 -11.59 -11.32
N ARG A 258 -5.39 -12.05 -12.39
CA ARG A 258 -6.03 -12.37 -13.67
C ARG A 258 -6.92 -13.59 -13.59
N LYS A 259 -6.51 -14.64 -12.88
CA LYS A 259 -7.33 -15.82 -12.65
C LYS A 259 -8.51 -15.48 -11.74
N LEU A 260 -8.26 -14.68 -10.72
CA LEU A 260 -9.28 -14.20 -9.81
C LEU A 260 -10.38 -13.42 -10.54
N ALA A 261 -10.00 -12.51 -11.45
CA ALA A 261 -10.94 -11.74 -12.25
C ALA A 261 -11.76 -12.62 -13.23
N ALA A 262 -11.17 -13.72 -13.73
CA ALA A 262 -11.81 -14.59 -14.72
C ALA A 262 -12.71 -15.68 -14.12
N SER A 263 -12.31 -16.27 -12.96
CA SER A 263 -12.99 -17.45 -12.40
C SER A 263 -13.76 -17.18 -11.11
N GLY A 264 -13.60 -15.99 -10.50
CA GLY A 264 -14.12 -15.68 -9.17
C GLY A 264 -13.57 -16.58 -8.06
N PHE A 265 -14.00 -16.36 -6.84
CA PHE A 265 -13.60 -17.14 -5.65
C PHE A 265 -14.46 -18.41 -5.42
N LEU A 266 -15.24 -18.84 -6.41
CA LEU A 266 -16.10 -20.03 -6.27
C LEU A 266 -15.31 -21.27 -5.82
N SER A 267 -14.09 -21.44 -6.33
CA SER A 267 -13.17 -22.49 -5.90
C SER A 267 -12.68 -22.32 -4.46
N LEU A 268 -12.58 -21.09 -3.97
CA LEU A 268 -12.10 -20.77 -2.63
C LEU A 268 -13.17 -21.03 -1.57
N ARG A 269 -14.43 -20.68 -1.84
CA ARG A 269 -15.58 -21.02 -0.97
C ARG A 269 -15.74 -22.53 -0.81
N ALA A 270 -15.57 -23.30 -1.90
CA ALA A 270 -15.62 -24.73 -1.83
C ALA A 270 -14.49 -25.31 -0.94
N ASN A 271 -13.28 -24.79 -1.08
CA ASN A 271 -12.13 -25.21 -0.29
C ASN A 271 -12.21 -24.75 1.19
N MET A 272 -12.73 -23.56 1.44
CA MET A 272 -12.95 -23.05 2.81
C MET A 272 -14.01 -23.87 3.54
N ASN A 273 -15.12 -24.20 2.88
CA ASN A 273 -16.15 -25.06 3.45
C ASN A 273 -15.62 -26.47 3.73
N ALA A 274 -14.80 -27.04 2.85
CA ALA A 274 -14.17 -28.35 3.05
C ALA A 274 -13.16 -28.31 4.21
N ALA A 275 -12.37 -27.24 4.35
CA ALA A 275 -11.43 -27.07 5.47
C ALA A 275 -12.16 -26.87 6.81
N ALA A 276 -13.25 -26.10 6.83
CA ALA A 276 -14.07 -25.89 8.01
C ALA A 276 -14.75 -27.20 8.48
N VAL A 277 -15.27 -28.01 7.53
CA VAL A 277 -15.84 -29.31 7.83
C VAL A 277 -14.81 -30.27 8.42
N ASN A 278 -13.58 -30.28 7.88
CA ASN A 278 -12.50 -31.12 8.38
C ASN A 278 -11.92 -30.66 9.74
N ALA A 279 -12.00 -29.36 10.05
CA ALA A 279 -11.57 -28.83 11.34
C ALA A 279 -12.55 -29.13 12.48
N VAL A 280 -13.83 -29.37 12.15
CA VAL A 280 -14.90 -29.68 13.14
C VAL A 280 -15.04 -31.20 13.36
N ALA A 281 -14.44 -32.04 12.47
CA ALA A 281 -14.46 -33.48 12.71
C ALA A 281 -13.70 -33.83 13.98
N PRO A 282 -14.37 -34.38 15.03
CA PRO A 282 -13.69 -34.77 16.25
C PRO A 282 -12.66 -35.84 15.90
N THR A 283 -11.42 -35.64 16.28
CA THR A 283 -10.36 -36.66 16.22
C THR A 283 -10.88 -37.83 17.05
N GLN A 284 -11.41 -38.85 16.38
CA GLN A 284 -11.71 -40.11 17.06
C GLN A 284 -10.37 -40.65 17.56
N ALA A 285 -10.19 -40.62 18.87
CA ALA A 285 -9.09 -41.27 19.52
C ALA A 285 -9.06 -42.76 19.05
N PRO A 286 -7.90 -43.31 18.72
CA PRO A 286 -7.85 -44.70 18.33
C PRO A 286 -8.36 -45.54 19.49
N VAL A 287 -9.44 -46.31 19.23
CA VAL A 287 -9.96 -47.31 20.17
C VAL A 287 -8.81 -48.27 20.41
N ARG A 288 -8.22 -48.21 21.59
CA ARG A 288 -7.31 -49.25 22.05
C ARG A 288 -8.13 -50.53 22.17
N GLU A 289 -7.96 -51.46 21.25
CA GLU A 289 -8.38 -52.84 21.44
C GLU A 289 -7.72 -53.37 22.72
N ALA A 290 -8.57 -53.74 23.67
CA ALA A 290 -8.13 -54.40 24.87
C ALA A 290 -7.59 -55.77 24.48
N VAL A 291 -6.28 -55.94 24.56
CA VAL A 291 -5.62 -57.24 24.44
C VAL A 291 -6.01 -58.06 25.67
N GLU A 292 -6.84 -59.08 25.49
CA GLU A 292 -7.11 -60.10 26.51
C GLU A 292 -5.81 -60.78 26.94
N PRO A 293 -5.57 -61.00 28.25
CA PRO A 293 -4.40 -61.73 28.68
C PRO A 293 -4.57 -63.23 28.37
N SER A 294 -3.78 -63.74 27.44
CA SER A 294 -3.62 -65.17 27.16
C SER A 294 -3.21 -65.89 28.43
N ARG A 295 -4.06 -66.84 28.89
CA ARG A 295 -3.76 -67.80 29.91
C ARG A 295 -2.65 -68.76 29.39
N ALA A 296 -1.44 -68.53 29.81
CA ALA A 296 -0.40 -69.54 29.66
C ALA A 296 -0.54 -70.62 30.76
N ALA A 297 -0.70 -71.83 30.31
CA ALA A 297 -0.80 -73.04 31.13
C ALA A 297 0.47 -73.30 31.91
N ALA A 298 0.26 -73.75 33.15
CA ALA A 298 1.25 -74.33 34.00
C ALA A 298 1.81 -75.63 33.40
N PHE A 299 3.13 -75.77 33.36
CA PHE A 299 3.77 -77.06 33.36
C PHE A 299 4.84 -77.08 34.47
N ALA A 300 4.63 -78.04 35.34
CA ALA A 300 5.56 -78.53 36.38
C ALA A 300 6.81 -79.13 35.75
N TRP A 301 7.94 -78.93 36.36
CA TRP A 301 8.86 -79.82 36.99
C TRP A 301 9.85 -79.05 37.82
#